data_e3fe74ee67d659a54a7f08c9413942cf
#
_entry.id   e3fe74ee67d659a54a7f08c9413942cf
#
_cell.length_a   1.000
_cell.length_b   1.000
_cell.length_c   1.000
_cell.angle_alpha   90.00
_cell.angle_beta   90.00
_cell.angle_gamma   90.00
#
_symmetry.space_group_name_H-M   'P 1'
#
loop_
_entity.id
_entity.type
_entity.pdbx_description
1 polymer ?
#
loop_
_entity_poly.entity_id
_entity_poly.type
_entity_poly.pdbx_seq_one_letter_code
_entity_poly.pdbx_strand_id
1 'polypeptide(L)'
;MDFRSGELRGLIDREGCLLAVARQCALLGLARSTSYYRPASESPLNLELMGRIDREYTRLPFYGSPRMTQQLRHLGYLVNEKRVERLMREMGLRAVAPRRGLSGASASHKKWPYLLRGLKIERPNQVWSSDITYIGVRGGFLYLTAVMDWFSRYVLAWELSNSLDSAFCVEALGRALAQSQPEIFNTDQGVQYTSDAFTGRLADRGVRISMDGRGRCFDNIFTERLWKSVKYEEVYLKEYGDGQDAWRNLGAYFSFYNLERFHQSLDWRVPYEVHHAT
;
A
#
# COMPACT_ATOMS: atom_id res chain seq x y z
N MET A 1 -0.42 -19.55 32.13
CA MET A 1 -0.63 -20.16 30.79
C MET A 1 -2.11 -20.20 30.53
N ASP A 2 -2.58 -19.36 29.58
CA ASP A 2 -3.99 -19.37 29.18
C ASP A 2 -4.16 -20.42 28.05
N PHE A 3 -4.64 -21.59 28.43
CA PHE A 3 -5.00 -22.61 27.46
C PHE A 3 -6.28 -22.22 26.70
N ARG A 4 -6.28 -22.35 25.38
CA ARG A 4 -7.49 -22.12 24.59
C ARG A 4 -8.53 -23.19 24.89
N SER A 5 -9.81 -22.84 24.87
CA SER A 5 -10.92 -23.78 25.15
C SER A 5 -10.90 -25.10 24.34
N GLY A 6 -10.26 -25.10 23.17
CA GLY A 6 -10.04 -26.27 22.35
C GLY A 6 -9.03 -27.26 22.93
N GLU A 7 -7.95 -26.77 23.50
CA GLU A 7 -6.89 -27.58 24.15
C GLU A 7 -7.41 -28.18 25.44
N LEU A 8 -8.16 -27.38 26.23
CA LEU A 8 -8.79 -27.87 27.46
C LEU A 8 -9.81 -29.00 27.22
N ARG A 9 -10.53 -28.97 26.08
CA ARG A 9 -11.43 -30.06 25.65
C ARG A 9 -10.70 -31.36 25.38
N GLY A 10 -9.50 -31.32 24.84
CA GLY A 10 -8.65 -32.46 24.58
C GLY A 10 -8.18 -33.19 25.84
N LEU A 11 -8.19 -32.47 26.99
CA LEU A 11 -7.80 -33.05 28.30
C LEU A 11 -8.94 -33.81 29.00
N ILE A 12 -10.17 -33.76 28.47
CA ILE A 12 -11.31 -34.45 29.06
C ILE A 12 -11.32 -35.91 28.60
N ASP A 13 -11.02 -36.78 29.51
CA ASP A 13 -11.14 -38.24 29.30
C ASP A 13 -12.56 -38.72 29.62
N ARG A 14 -13.20 -39.34 28.64
CA ARG A 14 -14.59 -39.79 28.71
C ARG A 14 -14.73 -41.29 29.03
N GLU A 15 -13.66 -42.05 28.84
CA GLU A 15 -13.71 -43.50 28.85
C GLU A 15 -12.82 -44.15 29.94
N GLY A 16 -11.70 -43.50 30.33
CA GLY A 16 -10.70 -44.08 31.23
C GLY A 16 -10.59 -43.41 32.60
N CYS A 17 -11.22 -42.25 32.84
CA CYS A 17 -11.06 -41.49 34.07
C CYS A 17 -12.14 -41.87 35.11
N LEU A 18 -11.71 -42.04 36.36
CA LEU A 18 -12.61 -42.23 37.52
C LEU A 18 -13.46 -41.00 37.84
N LEU A 19 -13.11 -39.85 37.31
CA LEU A 19 -13.84 -38.60 37.51
C LEU A 19 -14.91 -38.39 36.45
N ALA A 20 -16.14 -38.14 36.86
CA ALA A 20 -17.21 -37.77 35.94
C ALA A 20 -16.83 -36.53 35.10
N VAL A 21 -17.25 -36.50 33.83
CA VAL A 21 -16.98 -35.38 32.88
C VAL A 21 -17.33 -34.02 33.48
N ALA A 22 -18.42 -33.91 34.27
CA ALA A 22 -18.80 -32.68 34.95
C ALA A 22 -17.73 -32.20 35.93
N ARG A 23 -17.08 -33.12 36.66
CA ARG A 23 -16.03 -32.77 37.60
C ARG A 23 -14.72 -32.42 36.92
N GLN A 24 -14.38 -33.11 35.81
CA GLN A 24 -13.24 -32.74 34.97
C GLN A 24 -13.41 -31.34 34.37
N CYS A 25 -14.60 -31.00 33.85
CA CYS A 25 -14.92 -29.68 33.37
C CYS A 25 -14.76 -28.60 34.46
N ALA A 26 -15.25 -28.88 35.67
CA ALA A 26 -15.12 -27.95 36.79
C ALA A 26 -13.66 -27.71 37.19
N LEU A 27 -12.81 -28.74 37.19
CA LEU A 27 -11.38 -28.64 37.50
C LEU A 27 -10.61 -27.86 36.41
N LEU A 28 -11.02 -27.96 35.15
CA LEU A 28 -10.41 -27.28 34.02
C LEU A 28 -10.99 -25.86 33.82
N GLY A 29 -11.96 -25.43 34.62
CA GLY A 29 -12.66 -24.13 34.40
C GLY A 29 -13.45 -24.08 33.08
N LEU A 30 -13.86 -25.24 32.53
CA LEU A 30 -14.53 -25.35 31.26
C LEU A 30 -16.05 -25.54 31.46
N ALA A 31 -16.87 -24.79 30.74
CA ALA A 31 -18.31 -25.05 30.74
C ALA A 31 -18.61 -26.42 30.15
N ARG A 32 -19.52 -27.18 30.79
CA ARG A 32 -19.88 -28.54 30.35
C ARG A 32 -20.39 -28.56 28.90
N SER A 33 -21.17 -27.57 28.48
CA SER A 33 -21.63 -27.41 27.09
C SER A 33 -20.48 -27.28 26.09
N THR A 34 -19.40 -26.57 26.47
CA THR A 34 -18.19 -26.45 25.65
C THR A 34 -17.46 -27.76 25.46
N SER A 35 -17.51 -28.69 26.44
CA SER A 35 -16.87 -30.01 26.31
C SER A 35 -17.53 -30.90 25.25
N TYR A 36 -18.81 -30.72 24.99
CA TYR A 36 -19.59 -31.46 23.98
C TYR A 36 -19.68 -30.72 22.63
N TYR A 37 -19.19 -29.48 22.54
CA TYR A 37 -19.25 -28.72 21.31
C TYR A 37 -18.38 -29.38 20.22
N ARG A 38 -18.98 -29.71 19.10
CA ARG A 38 -18.30 -30.17 17.90
C ARG A 38 -18.28 -28.98 16.92
N PRO A 39 -17.11 -28.50 16.50
CA PRO A 39 -17.04 -27.49 15.46
C PRO A 39 -17.77 -27.98 14.21
N ALA A 40 -18.65 -27.18 13.64
CA ALA A 40 -19.22 -27.47 12.34
C ALA A 40 -18.10 -27.42 11.29
N SER A 41 -18.15 -28.35 10.33
CA SER A 41 -17.27 -28.28 9.16
C SER A 41 -17.53 -27.00 8.37
N GLU A 42 -16.50 -26.48 7.71
CA GLU A 42 -16.64 -25.32 6.84
C GLU A 42 -17.64 -25.60 5.71
N SER A 43 -18.46 -24.59 5.37
CA SER A 43 -19.43 -24.73 4.28
C SER A 43 -18.70 -24.85 2.93
N PRO A 44 -19.32 -25.49 1.91
CA PRO A 44 -18.74 -25.56 0.56
C PRO A 44 -18.31 -24.19 0.01
N LEU A 45 -19.15 -23.16 0.24
CA LEU A 45 -18.83 -21.78 -0.14
C LEU A 45 -17.60 -21.22 0.61
N ASN A 46 -17.41 -21.58 1.89
CA ASN A 46 -16.22 -21.16 2.61
C ASN A 46 -14.96 -21.84 2.08
N LEU A 47 -15.02 -23.11 1.74
CA LEU A 47 -13.89 -23.82 1.12
C LEU A 47 -13.53 -23.24 -0.24
N GLU A 48 -14.52 -22.87 -1.05
CA GLU A 48 -14.32 -22.17 -2.32
C GLU A 48 -13.64 -20.80 -2.10
N LEU A 49 -14.16 -20.01 -1.14
CA LEU A 49 -13.58 -18.72 -0.76
C LEU A 49 -12.15 -18.86 -0.25
N MET A 50 -11.86 -19.86 0.57
CA MET A 50 -10.49 -20.14 1.04
C MET A 50 -9.54 -20.44 -0.12
N GLY A 51 -9.95 -21.28 -1.07
CA GLY A 51 -9.16 -21.54 -2.28
C GLY A 51 -8.98 -20.31 -3.17
N ARG A 52 -9.94 -19.38 -3.17
CA ARG A 52 -9.79 -18.11 -3.89
C ARG A 52 -8.89 -17.14 -3.15
N ILE A 53 -9.07 -17.00 -1.83
CA ILE A 53 -8.20 -16.19 -0.95
C ILE A 53 -6.74 -16.63 -1.09
N ASP A 54 -6.46 -17.94 -1.09
CA ASP A 54 -5.10 -18.47 -1.23
C ASP A 54 -4.45 -18.03 -2.54
N ARG A 55 -5.15 -18.16 -3.65
CA ARG A 55 -4.67 -17.70 -4.97
C ARG A 55 -4.40 -16.20 -5.02
N GLU A 56 -5.33 -15.39 -4.51
CA GLU A 56 -5.17 -13.94 -4.49
C GLU A 56 -4.07 -13.51 -3.49
N TYR A 57 -3.94 -14.17 -2.35
CA TYR A 57 -2.89 -13.90 -1.38
C TYR A 57 -1.51 -14.28 -1.91
N THR A 58 -1.38 -15.38 -2.65
CA THR A 58 -0.11 -15.76 -3.31
C THR A 58 0.33 -14.69 -4.32
N ARG A 59 -0.62 -14.05 -5.03
CA ARG A 59 -0.35 -12.94 -5.96
C ARG A 59 -0.10 -11.62 -5.24
N LEU A 60 -0.82 -11.34 -4.16
CA LEU A 60 -0.87 -10.05 -3.46
C LEU A 60 -0.75 -10.24 -1.93
N PRO A 61 0.42 -10.69 -1.42
CA PRO A 61 0.59 -11.05 0.00
C PRO A 61 0.44 -9.86 0.97
N PHE A 62 0.44 -8.64 0.47
CA PHE A 62 0.19 -7.41 1.22
C PHE A 62 -1.30 -7.03 1.33
N TYR A 63 -2.22 -7.82 0.75
CA TYR A 63 -3.66 -7.60 0.92
C TYR A 63 -4.12 -8.15 2.28
N GLY A 64 -4.54 -7.24 3.18
CA GLY A 64 -5.28 -7.58 4.39
C GLY A 64 -6.76 -7.83 4.10
N SER A 65 -7.52 -8.22 5.13
CA SER A 65 -8.96 -8.54 5.00
C SER A 65 -9.78 -7.45 4.28
N PRO A 66 -9.55 -6.14 4.47
CA PRO A 66 -10.35 -5.14 3.75
C PRO A 66 -10.14 -5.19 2.22
N ARG A 67 -8.89 -5.22 1.75
CA ARG A 67 -8.60 -5.30 0.31
C ARG A 67 -8.95 -6.66 -0.28
N MET A 68 -8.69 -7.73 0.44
CA MET A 68 -9.09 -9.08 0.04
C MET A 68 -10.61 -9.18 -0.13
N THR A 69 -11.40 -8.52 0.73
CA THR A 69 -12.86 -8.44 0.61
C THR A 69 -13.26 -7.72 -0.67
N GLN A 70 -12.61 -6.60 -1.01
CA GLN A 70 -12.90 -5.88 -2.25
C GLN A 70 -12.54 -6.70 -3.48
N GLN A 71 -11.40 -7.39 -3.45
CA GLN A 71 -10.98 -8.30 -4.51
C GLN A 71 -12.01 -9.41 -4.74
N LEU A 72 -12.49 -10.07 -3.68
CA LEU A 72 -13.51 -11.10 -3.77
C LEU A 72 -14.84 -10.54 -4.31
N ARG A 73 -15.25 -9.34 -3.90
CA ARG A 73 -16.45 -8.67 -4.43
C ARG A 73 -16.32 -8.35 -5.92
N HIS A 74 -15.16 -7.86 -6.34
CA HIS A 74 -14.86 -7.62 -7.76
C HIS A 74 -14.94 -8.92 -8.59
N LEU A 75 -14.61 -10.07 -7.98
CA LEU A 75 -14.76 -11.40 -8.57
C LEU A 75 -16.20 -11.96 -8.49
N GLY A 76 -17.17 -11.18 -7.99
CA GLY A 76 -18.60 -11.54 -7.95
C GLY A 76 -19.05 -12.23 -6.66
N TYR A 77 -18.18 -12.36 -5.63
CA TYR A 77 -18.58 -12.99 -4.37
C TYR A 77 -19.27 -11.99 -3.43
N LEU A 78 -20.45 -12.36 -2.93
CA LEU A 78 -21.16 -11.58 -1.90
C LEU A 78 -20.62 -11.93 -0.51
N VAL A 79 -19.57 -11.22 -0.09
CA VAL A 79 -18.89 -11.45 1.18
C VAL A 79 -18.76 -10.16 2.00
N ASN A 80 -18.76 -10.30 3.33
CA ASN A 80 -18.44 -9.24 4.27
C ASN A 80 -17.01 -9.39 4.79
N GLU A 81 -16.43 -8.31 5.29
CA GLU A 81 -15.05 -8.28 5.76
C GLU A 81 -14.82 -9.23 6.95
N LYS A 82 -15.76 -9.33 7.90
CA LYS A 82 -15.65 -10.23 9.07
C LYS A 82 -15.52 -11.70 8.65
N ARG A 83 -16.23 -12.11 7.60
CA ARG A 83 -16.12 -13.47 7.06
C ARG A 83 -14.75 -13.72 6.44
N VAL A 84 -14.27 -12.79 5.63
CA VAL A 84 -12.95 -12.87 4.99
C VAL A 84 -11.82 -12.86 6.04
N GLU A 85 -11.91 -11.98 7.03
CA GLU A 85 -10.94 -11.93 8.15
C GLU A 85 -10.88 -13.25 8.92
N ARG A 86 -12.04 -13.86 9.21
CA ARG A 86 -12.09 -15.18 9.85
C ARG A 86 -11.42 -16.25 9.01
N LEU A 87 -11.74 -16.34 7.72
CA LEU A 87 -11.17 -17.32 6.81
C LEU A 87 -9.65 -17.15 6.68
N MET A 88 -9.17 -15.91 6.48
CA MET A 88 -7.73 -15.63 6.43
C MET A 88 -7.02 -16.05 7.73
N ARG A 89 -7.63 -15.79 8.89
CA ARG A 89 -7.07 -16.19 10.20
C ARG A 89 -7.01 -17.71 10.35
N GLU A 90 -8.02 -18.43 9.91
CA GLU A 90 -8.03 -19.91 9.94
C GLU A 90 -6.99 -20.52 9.00
N MET A 91 -6.74 -19.88 7.87
CA MET A 91 -5.67 -20.25 6.94
C MET A 91 -4.27 -19.82 7.42
N GLY A 92 -4.16 -19.10 8.56
CA GLY A 92 -2.88 -18.55 9.04
C GLY A 92 -2.34 -17.38 8.22
N LEU A 93 -3.14 -16.81 7.32
CA LEU A 93 -2.72 -15.74 6.42
C LEU A 93 -2.77 -14.37 7.13
N ARG A 94 -1.67 -13.64 7.04
CA ARG A 94 -1.54 -12.26 7.53
C ARG A 94 -0.90 -11.40 6.47
N ALA A 95 -1.48 -10.22 6.20
CA ALA A 95 -0.88 -9.27 5.27
C ALA A 95 0.56 -8.92 5.67
N VAL A 96 1.45 -8.93 4.70
CA VAL A 96 2.80 -8.39 4.86
C VAL A 96 2.67 -6.89 5.08
N ALA A 97 3.00 -6.41 6.28
CA ALA A 97 2.83 -5.02 6.69
C ALA A 97 4.15 -4.44 7.23
N PRO A 98 4.42 -3.13 6.99
CA PRO A 98 5.62 -2.47 7.47
C PRO A 98 5.68 -2.37 8.99
N ARG A 99 6.88 -2.54 9.56
CA ARG A 99 7.18 -2.11 10.93
C ARG A 99 7.51 -0.62 10.94
N ARG A 100 7.14 0.11 11.99
CA ARG A 100 7.43 1.56 12.12
C ARG A 100 8.93 1.82 12.20
N GLY A 101 9.45 2.74 11.37
CA GLY A 101 10.82 3.24 11.40
C GLY A 101 10.85 4.77 11.35
N LEU A 102 11.91 5.39 11.89
CA LEU A 102 12.07 6.83 12.04
C LEU A 102 13.27 7.30 11.20
N SER A 103 13.12 8.41 10.45
CA SER A 103 14.23 9.09 9.76
C SER A 103 14.01 10.61 9.70
N GLY A 104 15.09 11.42 9.75
CA GLY A 104 15.11 12.89 9.84
C GLY A 104 15.77 13.56 8.64
N ALA A 105 15.51 14.86 8.41
CA ALA A 105 15.81 15.64 7.22
C ALA A 105 16.94 16.67 7.37
N SER A 106 17.54 17.10 6.25
CA SER A 106 18.65 18.08 6.11
C SER A 106 18.23 19.37 5.35
N ALA A 107 19.07 20.43 5.37
CA ALA A 107 18.68 21.83 5.09
C ALA A 107 19.43 22.50 3.91
N SER A 108 18.76 23.40 3.21
CA SER A 108 19.02 24.62 2.40
C SER A 108 19.04 24.54 0.86
N HIS A 109 18.10 25.29 0.21
CA HIS A 109 18.23 25.91 -1.13
C HIS A 109 17.10 26.91 -1.45
N LYS A 110 17.02 27.46 -2.69
CA LYS A 110 16.15 28.53 -3.20
C LYS A 110 14.66 28.30 -2.81
N LYS A 111 14.01 29.33 -2.26
CA LYS A 111 12.69 29.17 -1.62
C LYS A 111 11.55 29.55 -2.56
N TRP A 112 10.70 28.60 -2.89
CA TRP A 112 9.38 28.84 -3.47
C TRP A 112 8.31 28.86 -2.37
N PRO A 113 7.20 29.64 -2.54
CA PRO A 113 6.14 29.67 -1.53
C PRO A 113 5.38 28.35 -1.47
N TYR A 114 4.93 27.97 -0.26
CA TYR A 114 4.01 26.85 -0.08
C TYR A 114 2.58 27.29 -0.35
N LEU A 115 1.98 26.78 -1.43
CA LEU A 115 0.68 27.19 -1.94
C LEU A 115 -0.50 26.34 -1.46
N LEU A 116 -0.24 25.25 -0.74
CA LEU A 116 -1.27 24.22 -0.45
C LEU A 116 -1.94 24.37 0.91
N ARG A 117 -1.56 25.38 1.71
CA ARG A 117 -2.17 25.58 3.02
C ARG A 117 -3.67 25.88 2.91
N GLY A 118 -4.52 24.97 3.45
CA GLY A 118 -5.97 25.11 3.43
C GLY A 118 -6.62 24.88 2.07
N LEU A 119 -5.85 24.51 1.05
CA LEU A 119 -6.39 24.16 -0.25
C LEU A 119 -7.15 22.84 -0.19
N LYS A 120 -8.42 22.84 -0.58
CA LYS A 120 -9.18 21.62 -0.82
C LYS A 120 -8.80 21.05 -2.19
N ILE A 121 -8.51 19.76 -2.21
CA ILE A 121 -8.23 19.04 -3.45
C ILE A 121 -9.54 18.36 -3.90
N GLU A 122 -10.13 18.86 -4.96
CA GLU A 122 -11.51 18.50 -5.37
C GLU A 122 -11.60 17.83 -6.76
N ARG A 123 -10.55 17.90 -7.56
CA ARG A 123 -10.53 17.36 -8.92
C ARG A 123 -9.14 16.88 -9.35
N PRO A 124 -9.06 15.98 -10.37
CA PRO A 124 -7.80 15.62 -11.00
C PRO A 124 -7.08 16.84 -11.57
N ASN A 125 -5.76 16.76 -11.65
CA ASN A 125 -4.88 17.81 -12.19
C ASN A 125 -4.89 19.15 -11.43
N GLN A 126 -5.48 19.21 -10.24
CA GLN A 126 -5.41 20.39 -9.40
C GLN A 126 -4.03 20.52 -8.73
N VAL A 127 -3.50 19.44 -8.18
CA VAL A 127 -2.17 19.41 -7.58
C VAL A 127 -1.45 18.12 -7.95
N TRP A 128 -0.28 18.25 -8.53
CA TRP A 128 0.67 17.15 -8.68
C TRP A 128 1.82 17.30 -7.72
N SER A 129 2.46 16.19 -7.39
CA SER A 129 3.72 16.19 -6.65
C SER A 129 4.72 15.19 -7.21
N SER A 130 5.98 15.46 -6.91
CA SER A 130 7.08 14.53 -7.18
C SER A 130 8.03 14.48 -6.00
N ASP A 131 8.70 13.35 -5.85
CA ASP A 131 9.73 13.10 -4.85
C ASP A 131 10.67 12.00 -5.34
N ILE A 132 11.81 11.83 -4.67
CA ILE A 132 12.81 10.81 -5.01
C ILE A 132 12.94 9.82 -3.86
N THR A 133 13.05 8.54 -4.20
CA THR A 133 13.36 7.50 -3.23
C THR A 133 14.45 6.56 -3.74
N TYR A 134 15.06 5.78 -2.82
CA TYR A 134 16.09 4.81 -3.12
C TYR A 134 15.48 3.42 -3.31
N ILE A 135 15.94 2.69 -4.33
CA ILE A 135 15.57 1.32 -4.64
C ILE A 135 16.81 0.45 -4.56
N GLY A 136 16.84 -0.51 -3.65
CA GLY A 136 17.95 -1.46 -3.53
C GLY A 136 17.99 -2.42 -4.71
N VAL A 137 19.18 -2.66 -5.24
CA VAL A 137 19.48 -3.69 -6.24
C VAL A 137 20.72 -4.46 -5.79
N ARG A 138 20.98 -5.64 -6.35
CA ARG A 138 22.19 -6.38 -6.02
C ARG A 138 23.43 -5.54 -6.32
N GLY A 139 24.23 -5.28 -5.28
CA GLY A 139 25.47 -4.50 -5.40
C GLY A 139 25.32 -2.98 -5.31
N GLY A 140 24.12 -2.44 -4.99
CA GLY A 140 23.94 -0.99 -4.86
C GLY A 140 22.49 -0.54 -4.72
N PHE A 141 22.22 0.64 -5.25
CA PHE A 141 20.87 1.22 -5.28
C PHE A 141 20.67 2.11 -6.52
N LEU A 142 19.41 2.33 -6.84
CA LEU A 142 18.95 3.26 -7.86
C LEU A 142 18.09 4.35 -7.23
N TYR A 143 17.92 5.45 -7.94
CA TYR A 143 17.00 6.53 -7.59
C TYR A 143 15.73 6.37 -8.40
N LEU A 144 14.58 6.42 -7.72
CA LEU A 144 13.27 6.39 -8.34
C LEU A 144 12.57 7.72 -8.08
N THR A 145 12.11 8.39 -9.14
CA THR A 145 11.19 9.52 -9.05
C THR A 145 9.83 9.13 -9.61
N ALA A 146 8.77 9.76 -9.11
CA ALA A 146 7.42 9.60 -9.66
C ALA A 146 6.67 10.93 -9.59
N VAL A 147 5.81 11.18 -10.58
CA VAL A 147 4.86 12.28 -10.62
C VAL A 147 3.47 11.74 -10.35
N MET A 148 2.81 12.24 -9.32
CA MET A 148 1.51 11.75 -8.86
C MET A 148 0.50 12.88 -8.72
N ASP A 149 -0.74 12.62 -9.16
CA ASP A 149 -1.90 13.47 -8.91
C ASP A 149 -2.44 13.28 -7.47
N TRP A 150 -2.65 14.37 -6.74
CA TRP A 150 -3.08 14.32 -5.36
C TRP A 150 -4.55 13.93 -5.17
N PHE A 151 -5.41 14.25 -6.12
CA PHE A 151 -6.82 13.89 -6.03
C PHE A 151 -7.01 12.39 -6.23
N SER A 152 -6.56 11.89 -7.37
CA SER A 152 -6.78 10.51 -7.81
C SER A 152 -5.76 9.50 -7.29
N ARG A 153 -4.61 9.95 -6.76
CA ARG A 153 -3.43 9.11 -6.47
C ARG A 153 -2.80 8.46 -7.71
N TYR A 154 -3.23 8.85 -8.89
CA TYR A 154 -2.73 8.32 -10.16
C TYR A 154 -1.26 8.73 -10.37
N VAL A 155 -0.42 7.74 -10.66
CA VAL A 155 0.99 7.97 -11.01
C VAL A 155 1.07 8.21 -12.51
N LEU A 156 1.25 9.48 -12.89
CA LEU A 156 1.31 9.88 -14.30
C LEU A 156 2.59 9.42 -14.99
N ALA A 157 3.71 9.52 -14.28
CA ALA A 157 5.01 9.11 -14.79
C ALA A 157 5.94 8.73 -13.64
N TRP A 158 6.93 7.92 -13.92
CA TRP A 158 8.02 7.56 -13.03
C TRP A 158 9.29 7.32 -13.83
N GLU A 159 10.48 7.43 -13.20
CA GLU A 159 11.76 7.19 -13.84
C GLU A 159 12.77 6.63 -12.84
N LEU A 160 13.65 5.74 -13.33
CA LEU A 160 14.79 5.21 -12.58
C LEU A 160 16.10 5.81 -13.09
N SER A 161 17.02 6.10 -12.18
CA SER A 161 18.37 6.55 -12.50
C SER A 161 19.40 5.90 -11.60
N ASN A 162 20.61 5.73 -12.10
CA ASN A 162 21.80 5.35 -11.33
C ASN A 162 22.56 6.57 -10.80
N SER A 163 22.17 7.78 -11.20
CA SER A 163 22.71 9.05 -10.72
C SER A 163 21.62 9.93 -10.11
N LEU A 164 22.00 10.81 -9.18
CA LEU A 164 21.11 11.77 -8.52
C LEU A 164 21.17 13.15 -9.22
N ASP A 165 21.34 13.19 -10.55
CA ASP A 165 21.21 14.42 -11.33
C ASP A 165 19.75 14.83 -11.52
N SER A 166 19.48 16.00 -12.11
CA SER A 166 18.11 16.47 -12.33
C SER A 166 17.45 15.86 -13.59
N ALA A 167 18.22 15.21 -14.47
CA ALA A 167 17.75 14.78 -15.79
C ALA A 167 16.57 13.82 -15.71
N PHE A 168 16.64 12.78 -14.85
CA PHE A 168 15.56 11.80 -14.73
C PHE A 168 14.26 12.38 -14.14
N CYS A 169 14.37 13.40 -13.24
CA CYS A 169 13.21 14.12 -12.75
C CYS A 169 12.55 14.98 -13.85
N VAL A 170 13.37 15.62 -14.69
CA VAL A 170 12.91 16.43 -15.84
C VAL A 170 12.26 15.55 -16.90
N GLU A 171 12.77 14.33 -17.10
CA GLU A 171 12.19 13.35 -18.03
C GLU A 171 10.84 12.83 -17.52
N ALA A 172 10.74 12.43 -16.25
CA ALA A 172 9.47 12.04 -15.64
C ALA A 172 8.43 13.17 -15.72
N LEU A 173 8.83 14.43 -15.41
CA LEU A 173 7.97 15.59 -15.55
C LEU A 173 7.51 15.79 -17.01
N GLY A 174 8.41 15.66 -17.98
CA GLY A 174 8.08 15.81 -19.40
C GLY A 174 7.04 14.78 -19.86
N ARG A 175 7.18 13.52 -19.44
CA ARG A 175 6.20 12.45 -19.74
C ARG A 175 4.85 12.67 -19.05
N ALA A 176 4.85 13.19 -17.83
CA ALA A 176 3.60 13.54 -17.14
C ALA A 176 2.90 14.73 -17.84
N LEU A 177 3.62 15.80 -18.17
CA LEU A 177 3.09 16.98 -18.86
C LEU A 177 2.66 16.72 -20.31
N ALA A 178 3.07 15.60 -20.91
CA ALA A 178 2.56 15.18 -22.22
C ALA A 178 1.14 14.57 -22.14
N GLN A 179 0.73 14.09 -20.97
CA GLN A 179 -0.59 13.50 -20.75
C GLN A 179 -1.63 14.57 -20.33
N SER A 180 -1.29 15.41 -19.37
CA SER A 180 -2.14 16.49 -18.87
C SER A 180 -1.30 17.56 -18.17
N GLN A 181 -1.94 18.57 -17.58
CA GLN A 181 -1.26 19.68 -16.94
C GLN A 181 -1.89 19.99 -15.57
N PRO A 182 -1.08 20.13 -14.49
CA PRO A 182 -1.59 20.54 -13.19
C PRO A 182 -1.72 22.06 -13.07
N GLU A 183 -2.54 22.50 -12.12
CA GLU A 183 -2.56 23.93 -11.73
C GLU A 183 -1.39 24.27 -10.81
N ILE A 184 -1.05 23.35 -9.89
CA ILE A 184 0.03 23.50 -8.93
C ILE A 184 0.90 22.25 -8.98
N PHE A 185 2.22 22.44 -8.98
CA PHE A 185 3.18 21.35 -8.83
C PHE A 185 3.93 21.51 -7.51
N ASN A 186 3.85 20.51 -6.63
CA ASN A 186 4.48 20.55 -5.31
C ASN A 186 5.68 19.60 -5.23
N THR A 187 6.79 20.08 -4.69
CA THR A 187 8.01 19.30 -4.44
C THR A 187 8.64 19.69 -3.11
N ASP A 188 9.65 18.94 -2.70
CA ASP A 188 10.60 19.41 -1.71
C ASP A 188 11.55 20.46 -2.32
N GLN A 189 12.48 20.99 -1.50
CA GLN A 189 13.48 21.95 -1.92
C GLN A 189 14.79 21.28 -2.41
N GLY A 190 14.71 20.03 -2.91
CA GLY A 190 15.86 19.31 -3.44
C GLY A 190 16.47 19.97 -4.67
N VAL A 191 17.79 19.81 -4.85
CA VAL A 191 18.53 20.43 -5.98
C VAL A 191 17.94 20.01 -7.33
N GLN A 192 17.41 18.81 -7.45
CA GLN A 192 16.80 18.28 -8.66
C GLN A 192 15.57 19.09 -9.08
N TYR A 193 14.74 19.46 -8.10
CA TYR A 193 13.48 20.17 -8.30
C TYR A 193 13.63 21.68 -8.35
N THR A 194 14.73 22.23 -7.82
CA THR A 194 15.05 23.67 -7.89
C THR A 194 15.88 24.04 -9.11
N SER A 195 16.27 23.07 -9.95
CA SER A 195 17.03 23.29 -11.17
C SER A 195 16.22 24.11 -12.18
N ASP A 196 16.91 24.97 -12.96
CA ASP A 196 16.26 25.77 -14.00
C ASP A 196 15.61 24.91 -15.09
N ALA A 197 16.18 23.72 -15.36
CA ALA A 197 15.62 22.77 -16.31
C ALA A 197 14.26 22.21 -15.86
N PHE A 198 14.08 21.97 -14.55
CA PHE A 198 12.82 21.47 -13.99
C PHE A 198 11.80 22.60 -13.84
N THR A 199 12.18 23.70 -13.18
CA THR A 199 11.29 24.84 -12.91
C THR A 199 10.89 25.57 -14.18
N GLY A 200 11.79 25.68 -15.17
CA GLY A 200 11.50 26.26 -16.48
C GLY A 200 10.39 25.52 -17.22
N ARG A 201 10.42 24.16 -17.24
CA ARG A 201 9.34 23.37 -17.88
C ARG A 201 7.95 23.60 -17.27
N LEU A 202 7.90 23.84 -15.96
CA LEU A 202 6.64 24.18 -15.27
C LEU A 202 6.20 25.61 -15.61
N ALA A 203 7.14 26.56 -15.57
CA ALA A 203 6.89 27.97 -15.86
C ALA A 203 6.43 28.18 -17.32
N ASP A 204 7.06 27.53 -18.30
CA ASP A 204 6.70 27.59 -19.72
C ASP A 204 5.24 27.14 -19.98
N ARG A 205 4.68 26.35 -19.06
CA ARG A 205 3.30 25.89 -19.11
C ARG A 205 2.36 26.63 -18.16
N GLY A 206 2.83 27.68 -17.49
CA GLY A 206 2.02 28.44 -16.55
C GLY A 206 1.63 27.69 -15.28
N VAL A 207 2.32 26.58 -14.95
CA VAL A 207 2.09 25.78 -13.75
C VAL A 207 2.68 26.52 -12.54
N ARG A 208 1.88 26.71 -11.50
CA ARG A 208 2.34 27.31 -10.25
C ARG A 208 3.22 26.34 -9.46
N ILE A 209 4.40 26.77 -9.07
CA ILE A 209 5.34 25.97 -8.30
C ILE A 209 5.10 26.19 -6.81
N SER A 210 4.93 25.11 -6.07
CA SER A 210 4.85 25.08 -4.61
C SER A 210 5.99 24.22 -4.07
N MET A 211 6.63 24.68 -2.99
CA MET A 211 7.68 23.90 -2.33
C MET A 211 7.44 23.83 -0.84
N ASP A 212 7.69 22.64 -0.28
CA ASP A 212 7.49 22.35 1.13
C ASP A 212 8.41 23.22 2.00
N GLY A 213 7.88 23.75 3.09
CA GLY A 213 8.66 24.49 4.08
C GLY A 213 9.53 23.57 4.92
N ARG A 214 10.66 24.09 5.44
CA ARG A 214 11.55 23.35 6.35
C ARG A 214 10.78 22.79 7.56
N GLY A 215 10.92 21.49 7.82
CA GLY A 215 10.42 20.84 9.04
C GLY A 215 8.93 20.49 9.04
N ARG A 216 8.25 20.50 7.91
CA ARG A 216 6.83 20.12 7.80
C ARG A 216 6.68 18.81 7.05
N CYS A 217 6.74 17.70 7.79
CA CYS A 217 6.55 16.36 7.24
C CYS A 217 5.12 16.05 6.74
N PHE A 218 4.19 16.99 6.82
CA PHE A 218 2.82 16.80 6.32
C PHE A 218 2.59 17.32 4.90
N ASP A 219 3.56 18.05 4.34
CA ASP A 219 3.38 18.76 3.09
C ASP A 219 3.52 17.85 1.85
N ASN A 220 4.11 16.64 1.97
CA ASN A 220 4.22 15.65 0.89
C ASN A 220 3.71 14.24 1.26
N ILE A 221 2.73 14.19 2.15
CA ILE A 221 2.20 12.93 2.72
C ILE A 221 1.73 11.92 1.65
N PHE A 222 1.30 12.38 0.49
CA PHE A 222 0.80 11.50 -0.58
C PHE A 222 1.93 10.76 -1.27
N THR A 223 3.04 11.46 -1.56
CA THR A 223 4.21 10.82 -2.17
C THR A 223 4.94 9.93 -1.17
N GLU A 224 5.02 10.32 0.11
CA GLU A 224 5.54 9.45 1.17
C GLU A 224 4.72 8.14 1.29
N ARG A 225 3.39 8.22 1.16
CA ARG A 225 2.52 7.05 1.14
C ARG A 225 2.71 6.20 -0.11
N LEU A 226 2.97 6.83 -1.27
CA LEU A 226 3.33 6.11 -2.49
C LEU A 226 4.61 5.30 -2.26
N TRP A 227 5.67 5.93 -1.72
CA TRP A 227 6.93 5.24 -1.44
C TRP A 227 6.76 4.10 -0.44
N LYS A 228 5.93 4.29 0.55
CA LYS A 228 5.60 3.21 1.47
C LYS A 228 4.94 2.04 0.74
N SER A 229 3.99 2.30 -0.16
CA SER A 229 3.35 1.26 -0.97
C SER A 229 4.36 0.58 -1.89
N VAL A 230 5.13 1.33 -2.66
CA VAL A 230 6.17 0.80 -3.56
C VAL A 230 7.16 -0.10 -2.80
N LYS A 231 7.68 0.39 -1.67
CA LYS A 231 8.68 -0.36 -0.91
C LYS A 231 8.15 -1.65 -0.31
N TYR A 232 6.97 -1.61 0.30
CA TYR A 232 6.45 -2.76 1.05
C TYR A 232 5.60 -3.71 0.22
N GLU A 233 5.07 -3.27 -0.90
CA GLU A 233 4.24 -4.08 -1.77
C GLU A 233 5.03 -4.65 -2.95
N GLU A 234 6.22 -4.11 -3.25
CA GLU A 234 7.05 -4.52 -4.37
C GLU A 234 8.52 -4.74 -3.97
N VAL A 235 9.25 -3.65 -3.59
CA VAL A 235 10.70 -3.68 -3.44
C VAL A 235 11.18 -4.66 -2.37
N TYR A 236 10.56 -4.68 -1.19
CA TYR A 236 10.97 -5.53 -0.07
C TYR A 236 10.46 -6.98 -0.19
N LEU A 237 9.62 -7.27 -1.18
CA LEU A 237 9.17 -8.62 -1.48
C LEU A 237 10.03 -9.30 -2.55
N LYS A 238 10.91 -8.54 -3.21
CA LYS A 238 11.75 -9.01 -4.31
C LYS A 238 13.21 -8.63 -4.09
N GLU A 239 14.08 -9.35 -4.76
CA GLU A 239 15.50 -9.07 -4.84
C GLU A 239 15.84 -8.74 -6.29
N TYR A 240 16.05 -7.47 -6.61
CA TYR A 240 16.37 -7.08 -7.99
C TYR A 240 17.83 -7.41 -8.31
N GLY A 241 18.04 -8.14 -9.40
CA GLY A 241 19.36 -8.52 -9.86
C GLY A 241 20.17 -7.34 -10.40
N ASP A 242 19.52 -6.45 -11.12
CA ASP A 242 20.12 -5.27 -11.75
C ASP A 242 19.06 -4.16 -12.00
N GLY A 243 19.49 -3.08 -12.68
CA GLY A 243 18.62 -1.95 -12.98
C GLY A 243 17.53 -2.26 -14.00
N GLN A 244 17.76 -3.17 -14.96
CA GLN A 244 16.75 -3.57 -15.93
C GLN A 244 15.66 -4.42 -15.29
N ASP A 245 16.07 -5.30 -14.37
CA ASP A 245 15.14 -6.10 -13.58
C ASP A 245 14.28 -5.22 -12.67
N ALA A 246 14.89 -4.25 -11.98
CA ALA A 246 14.17 -3.26 -11.19
C ALA A 246 13.19 -2.45 -12.05
N TRP A 247 13.60 -1.97 -13.22
CA TRP A 247 12.76 -1.18 -14.13
C TRP A 247 11.54 -1.98 -14.61
N ARG A 248 11.72 -3.23 -15.00
CA ARG A 248 10.65 -4.12 -15.47
C ARG A 248 9.63 -4.40 -14.38
N ASN A 249 10.11 -4.74 -13.18
CA ASN A 249 9.24 -5.05 -12.04
C ASN A 249 8.49 -3.82 -11.52
N LEU A 250 9.15 -2.66 -11.42
CA LEU A 250 8.50 -1.41 -11.03
C LEU A 250 7.48 -0.96 -12.09
N GLY A 251 7.75 -1.17 -13.38
CA GLY A 251 6.79 -0.93 -14.45
C GLY A 251 5.50 -1.74 -14.28
N ALA A 252 5.64 -3.04 -14.00
CA ALA A 252 4.51 -3.90 -13.70
C ALA A 252 3.78 -3.45 -12.42
N TYR A 253 4.51 -3.04 -11.37
CA TYR A 253 3.93 -2.55 -10.13
C TYR A 253 3.16 -1.24 -10.34
N PHE A 254 3.69 -0.24 -11.05
CA PHE A 254 2.97 1.01 -11.29
C PHE A 254 1.73 0.80 -12.17
N SER A 255 1.76 -0.14 -13.11
CA SER A 255 0.56 -0.55 -13.85
C SER A 255 -0.49 -1.15 -12.91
N PHE A 256 -0.10 -2.09 -12.05
CA PHE A 256 -0.97 -2.65 -11.02
C PHE A 256 -1.48 -1.55 -10.06
N TYR A 257 -0.61 -0.66 -9.59
CA TYR A 257 -0.97 0.44 -8.68
C TYR A 257 -2.07 1.33 -9.27
N ASN A 258 -1.96 1.68 -10.54
CA ASN A 258 -2.89 2.57 -11.21
C ASN A 258 -4.21 1.88 -11.61
N LEU A 259 -4.15 0.61 -12.06
CA LEU A 259 -5.26 -0.04 -12.75
C LEU A 259 -5.98 -1.11 -11.91
N GLU A 260 -5.32 -1.66 -10.89
CA GLU A 260 -5.87 -2.80 -10.15
C GLU A 260 -5.89 -2.58 -8.63
N ARG A 261 -5.01 -1.72 -8.09
CA ARG A 261 -4.85 -1.55 -6.65
C ARG A 261 -5.97 -0.71 -6.05
N PHE A 262 -6.81 -1.32 -5.23
CA PHE A 262 -7.86 -0.61 -4.51
C PHE A 262 -7.34 0.35 -3.43
N HIS A 263 -7.87 1.57 -3.41
CA HIS A 263 -7.54 2.61 -2.45
C HIS A 263 -8.72 2.94 -1.54
N GLN A 264 -8.57 2.71 -0.25
CA GLN A 264 -9.60 3.03 0.73
C GLN A 264 -9.98 4.53 0.72
N SER A 265 -8.98 5.41 0.52
CA SER A 265 -9.20 6.87 0.45
C SER A 265 -9.87 7.34 -0.84
N LEU A 266 -10.10 6.45 -1.79
CA LEU A 266 -10.82 6.68 -3.05
C LEU A 266 -12.12 5.86 -3.10
N ASP A 267 -12.70 5.56 -1.95
CA ASP A 267 -13.91 4.72 -1.84
C ASP A 267 -13.75 3.36 -2.54
N TRP A 268 -12.57 2.75 -2.35
CA TRP A 268 -12.18 1.46 -2.94
C TRP A 268 -12.12 1.45 -4.47
N ARG A 269 -12.05 2.61 -5.11
CA ARG A 269 -11.76 2.69 -6.54
C ARG A 269 -10.26 2.63 -6.81
N VAL A 270 -9.89 2.33 -8.05
CA VAL A 270 -8.51 2.38 -8.52
C VAL A 270 -8.15 3.79 -8.99
N PRO A 271 -6.87 4.21 -8.90
CA PRO A 271 -6.43 5.55 -9.28
C PRO A 271 -6.84 5.96 -10.70
N TYR A 272 -6.74 5.05 -11.66
CA TYR A 272 -7.10 5.29 -13.06
C TYR A 272 -8.57 5.73 -13.23
N GLU A 273 -9.50 5.01 -12.60
CA GLU A 273 -10.92 5.34 -12.67
C GLU A 273 -11.22 6.73 -12.12
N VAL A 274 -10.57 7.11 -11.00
CA VAL A 274 -10.77 8.42 -10.36
C VAL A 274 -10.12 9.54 -11.16
N HIS A 275 -8.98 9.28 -11.82
CA HIS A 275 -8.27 10.28 -12.61
C HIS A 275 -8.99 10.60 -13.93
N HIS A 276 -9.61 9.61 -14.55
CA HIS A 276 -10.27 9.71 -15.85
C HIS A 276 -11.80 9.77 -15.75
N ALA A 277 -12.37 9.82 -14.52
CA ALA A 277 -13.78 10.08 -14.34
C ALA A 277 -14.11 11.50 -14.88
N THR A 278 -14.92 11.55 -15.92
CA THR A 278 -15.49 12.78 -16.50
C THR A 278 -16.66 13.27 -15.68
#